data_79a8bd6e96884a6f3be2880beeec8c5c
#
_entry.id   79a8bd6e96884a6f3be2880beeec8c5c
#
_cell.length_a   1.000
_cell.length_b   1.000
_cell.length_c   1.000
_cell.angle_alpha   90.00
_cell.angle_beta   90.00
_cell.angle_gamma   90.00
#
_symmetry.space_group_name_H-M   'P 1'
#
loop_
_entity.id
_entity.type
_entity.pdbx_description
1 polymer ?
#
loop_
_entity_poly.entity_id
_entity_poly.type
_entity_poly.pdbx_seq_one_letter_code
_entity_poly.pdbx_strand_id
1 'polypeptide(L)'
;LEGADPKLEVSIRESESLFPSLKEKLSYVYLFNSPGTDLLNTYCPKCGKLLVRRDFYGPMGAKLKDIDKDSIVNNTCMFCGKKLNFKNKKAGSLTNFWEGDFEGGYPFTRALDMIEAILITIGVKDKQTVVKVWEDILKIHKLSQLHHDIQKPKTYIEIVRGFGELANASAKAEELINYIEERLNCIKKGLEKVQHSPRVYYAMGKPLFCMKAGRMENQLVLTAGGNSVNGELEIEGRPGGKISVEVFKKLNPEIIFISSFISSTVKDFKWECEKENLNVDAVKNNKIYEHLAPGWDFGSPRWILGLMYIANILHPNVFNFDLNKEADMFYQKFYEQDFNLKEVNRSFSKPSCNWQWCD
;
A
#
# COMPACT_ATOMS: atom_id res chain seq x y z
N LEU A 1 -12.12 6.10 9.23
CA LEU A 1 -12.87 5.66 10.43
C LEU A 1 -14.12 4.95 9.96
N GLU A 2 -14.41 3.77 10.50
CA GLU A 2 -15.59 2.99 10.17
C GLU A 2 -16.85 3.84 10.38
N GLY A 3 -17.75 3.87 9.39
CA GLY A 3 -18.95 4.71 9.43
C GLY A 3 -18.76 6.20 9.13
N ALA A 4 -17.56 6.66 8.85
CA ALA A 4 -17.35 8.04 8.41
C ALA A 4 -17.90 8.28 7.00
N ASP A 5 -18.49 9.47 6.77
CA ASP A 5 -18.92 9.86 5.43
C ASP A 5 -17.71 9.89 4.50
N PRO A 6 -17.74 9.16 3.38
CA PRO A 6 -16.67 9.17 2.38
C PRO A 6 -16.29 10.57 1.88
N LYS A 7 -17.23 11.50 1.89
CA LYS A 7 -16.98 12.90 1.51
C LYS A 7 -16.08 13.66 2.48
N LEU A 8 -15.87 13.09 3.68
CA LEU A 8 -14.99 13.65 4.71
C LEU A 8 -13.56 13.10 4.63
N GLU A 9 -13.27 12.22 3.68
CA GLU A 9 -11.89 11.76 3.47
C GLU A 9 -11.04 12.89 2.89
N VAL A 10 -10.01 13.23 3.65
CA VAL A 10 -9.09 14.32 3.30
C VAL A 10 -7.90 13.74 2.55
N SER A 11 -7.57 14.28 1.38
CA SER A 11 -6.39 13.87 0.62
C SER A 11 -5.10 14.18 1.39
N ILE A 12 -4.00 13.51 1.01
CA ILE A 12 -2.66 13.79 1.58
C ILE A 12 -2.36 15.30 1.47
N ARG A 13 -2.63 15.89 0.31
CA ARG A 13 -2.38 17.31 0.05
C ARG A 13 -3.19 18.23 0.96
N GLU A 14 -4.48 17.95 1.13
CA GLU A 14 -5.34 18.71 2.04
C GLU A 14 -4.87 18.59 3.49
N SER A 15 -4.53 17.37 3.93
CA SER A 15 -3.98 17.12 5.27
C SER A 15 -2.68 17.90 5.51
N GLU A 16 -1.77 17.92 4.53
CA GLU A 16 -0.54 18.71 4.60
C GLU A 16 -0.80 20.22 4.62
N SER A 17 -1.81 20.69 3.91
CA SER A 17 -2.18 22.12 3.89
C SER A 17 -2.70 22.63 5.23
N LEU A 18 -3.35 21.75 6.02
CA LEU A 18 -3.85 22.06 7.36
C LEU A 18 -2.76 22.04 8.44
N PHE A 19 -1.64 21.36 8.19
CA PHE A 19 -0.59 21.12 9.17
C PHE A 19 0.00 22.41 9.79
N PRO A 20 0.31 23.48 9.04
CA PRO A 20 0.82 24.72 9.61
C PRO A 20 -0.13 25.35 10.65
N SER A 21 -1.43 25.44 10.34
CA SER A 21 -2.43 26.03 11.25
C SER A 21 -2.63 25.21 12.52
N LEU A 22 -2.50 23.87 12.43
CA LEU A 22 -2.55 22.99 13.60
C LEU A 22 -1.29 23.16 14.47
N LYS A 23 -0.13 23.35 13.85
CA LYS A 23 1.15 23.56 14.54
C LYS A 23 1.21 24.87 15.33
N GLU A 24 0.46 25.89 14.92
CA GLU A 24 0.31 27.13 15.69
C GLU A 24 -0.47 26.91 17.00
N LYS A 25 -1.41 25.97 17.00
CA LYS A 25 -2.30 25.68 18.16
C LYS A 25 -1.76 24.58 19.07
N LEU A 26 -0.99 23.64 18.52
CA LEU A 26 -0.51 22.45 19.22
C LEU A 26 1.02 22.36 19.18
N SER A 27 1.62 22.12 20.32
CA SER A 27 3.08 21.98 20.43
C SER A 27 3.64 20.79 19.65
N TYR A 28 2.84 19.73 19.48
CA TYR A 28 3.24 18.50 18.78
C TYR A 28 2.10 18.04 17.89
N VAL A 29 2.35 18.05 16.59
CA VAL A 29 1.43 17.58 15.54
C VAL A 29 2.20 16.64 14.62
N TYR A 30 1.59 15.53 14.22
CA TYR A 30 2.17 14.53 13.35
C TYR A 30 1.18 14.15 12.27
N LEU A 31 1.67 13.95 11.05
CA LEU A 31 0.86 13.48 9.93
C LEU A 31 1.42 12.12 9.46
N PHE A 32 0.75 11.03 9.85
CA PHE A 32 1.24 9.67 9.60
C PHE A 32 1.07 9.19 8.16
N ASN A 33 0.05 9.66 7.45
CA ASN A 33 -0.28 9.21 6.10
C ASN A 33 0.34 10.09 4.99
N SER A 34 1.44 10.76 5.29
CA SER A 34 2.16 11.59 4.32
C SER A 34 3.55 11.02 4.05
N PRO A 35 3.69 10.11 3.04
CA PRO A 35 4.96 9.46 2.75
C PRO A 35 6.00 10.46 2.23
N GLY A 36 7.25 10.26 2.64
CA GLY A 36 8.38 11.07 2.17
C GLY A 36 8.44 12.49 2.70
N THR A 37 7.63 12.86 3.71
CA THR A 37 7.63 14.18 4.34
C THR A 37 8.31 14.19 5.70
N ASP A 38 8.67 15.39 6.17
CA ASP A 38 9.20 15.60 7.51
C ASP A 38 8.11 15.78 8.58
N LEU A 39 6.83 15.65 8.21
CA LEU A 39 5.69 15.87 9.11
C LEU A 39 5.51 14.79 10.17
N LEU A 40 6.28 13.70 10.08
CA LEU A 40 6.40 12.65 11.09
C LEU A 40 7.42 12.98 12.18
N ASN A 41 8.31 13.91 11.93
CA ASN A 41 9.42 14.24 12.83
C ASN A 41 8.95 15.06 14.02
N THR A 42 9.67 14.94 15.15
CA THR A 42 9.45 15.80 16.30
C THR A 42 10.44 16.97 16.28
N TYR A 43 9.90 18.15 16.34
CA TYR A 43 10.66 19.39 16.43
C TYR A 43 10.43 20.06 17.79
N CYS A 44 11.42 20.81 18.25
CA CYS A 44 11.27 21.61 19.46
C CYS A 44 10.19 22.70 19.24
N PRO A 45 9.15 22.78 20.08
CA PRO A 45 8.08 23.75 19.89
C PRO A 45 8.51 25.21 20.11
N LYS A 46 9.69 25.45 20.72
CA LYS A 46 10.23 26.79 20.93
C LYS A 46 11.21 27.24 19.84
N CYS A 47 12.18 26.37 19.46
CA CYS A 47 13.24 26.78 18.55
C CYS A 47 13.20 26.07 17.17
N GLY A 48 12.24 25.17 16.94
CA GLY A 48 12.08 24.49 15.66
C GLY A 48 13.18 23.45 15.32
N LYS A 49 14.15 23.21 16.19
CA LYS A 49 15.21 22.22 15.93
C LYS A 49 14.63 20.81 15.94
N LEU A 50 15.09 19.97 15.00
CA LEU A 50 14.76 18.56 14.92
C LEU A 50 15.26 17.83 16.17
N LEU A 51 14.37 17.07 16.82
CA LEU A 51 14.66 16.33 18.05
C LEU A 51 14.58 14.82 17.83
N VAL A 52 13.60 14.37 17.03
CA VAL A 52 13.38 12.95 16.76
C VAL A 52 13.03 12.78 15.29
N ARG A 53 13.82 11.97 14.60
CA ARG A 53 13.58 11.63 13.19
C ARG A 53 12.82 10.33 13.08
N ARG A 54 11.79 10.33 12.19
CA ARG A 54 11.01 9.13 11.88
C ARG A 54 10.89 8.95 10.38
N ASP A 55 10.89 7.69 9.96
CA ASP A 55 10.56 7.30 8.60
C ASP A 55 9.11 6.83 8.52
N PHE A 56 8.47 7.07 7.39
CA PHE A 56 7.17 6.51 7.06
C PHE A 56 7.28 4.99 6.96
N TYR A 57 6.39 4.28 7.65
CA TYR A 57 6.37 2.81 7.70
C TYR A 57 5.02 2.24 7.25
N GLY A 58 4.42 2.83 6.25
CA GLY A 58 3.07 2.52 5.82
C GLY A 58 2.01 3.34 6.54
N PRO A 59 0.74 3.22 6.14
CA PRO A 59 -0.33 4.11 6.62
C PRO A 59 -0.66 3.96 8.10
N MET A 60 -0.15 2.92 8.76
CA MET A 60 -0.42 2.68 10.17
C MET A 60 0.72 3.06 11.11
N GLY A 61 1.76 3.70 10.62
CA GLY A 61 2.84 4.05 11.53
C GLY A 61 4.05 4.76 10.95
N ALA A 62 4.95 5.06 11.86
CA ALA A 62 6.24 5.62 11.58
C ALA A 62 7.30 4.85 12.36
N LYS A 63 8.42 4.53 11.71
CA LYS A 63 9.59 3.93 12.36
C LYS A 63 10.47 5.04 12.93
N LEU A 64 10.88 4.89 14.17
CA LEU A 64 11.90 5.73 14.75
C LEU A 64 13.23 5.46 14.02
N LYS A 65 13.77 6.49 13.37
CA LYS A 65 15.06 6.40 12.65
C LYS A 65 16.21 6.77 13.54
N ASP A 66 16.07 7.91 14.21
CA ASP A 66 17.13 8.44 15.05
C ASP A 66 16.55 9.39 16.12
N ILE A 67 17.19 9.40 17.28
CA ILE A 67 17.05 10.43 18.29
C ILE A 67 18.42 11.06 18.40
N ASP A 68 18.49 12.32 18.09
CA ASP A 68 19.69 13.07 18.39
C ASP A 68 19.88 13.12 19.92
N LYS A 69 20.75 12.22 20.41
CA LYS A 69 21.00 12.04 21.86
C LYS A 69 21.51 13.31 22.53
N ASP A 70 22.16 14.15 21.74
CA ASP A 70 22.72 15.41 22.22
C ASP A 70 21.69 16.55 22.20
N SER A 71 20.60 16.39 21.45
CA SER A 71 19.54 17.41 21.35
C SER A 71 18.52 17.36 22.48
N ILE A 72 18.41 16.22 23.21
CA ILE A 72 17.46 16.03 24.31
C ILE A 72 18.16 15.42 25.53
N VAL A 73 18.30 16.20 26.60
CA VAL A 73 18.79 15.70 27.89
C VAL A 73 17.76 16.01 28.98
N ASN A 74 17.41 15.02 29.78
CA ASN A 74 16.43 15.14 30.85
C ASN A 74 15.10 15.81 30.44
N ASN A 75 14.57 15.43 29.26
CA ASN A 75 13.37 16.03 28.66
C ASN A 75 13.51 17.54 28.39
N THR A 76 14.71 18.01 28.13
CA THR A 76 14.98 19.41 27.83
C THR A 76 15.69 19.54 26.48
N CYS A 77 15.24 20.47 25.65
CA CYS A 77 15.91 20.80 24.39
C CYS A 77 17.22 21.48 24.66
N MET A 78 18.33 20.89 24.22
CA MET A 78 19.67 21.42 24.47
C MET A 78 19.98 22.70 23.70
N PHE A 79 19.25 22.97 22.62
CA PHE A 79 19.45 24.18 21.80
C PHE A 79 18.84 25.45 22.43
N CYS A 80 17.76 25.31 23.22
CA CYS A 80 17.04 26.48 23.73
C CYS A 80 16.56 26.37 25.18
N GLY A 81 16.87 25.29 25.89
CA GLY A 81 16.49 25.05 27.28
C GLY A 81 14.96 24.76 27.50
N LYS A 82 14.18 24.61 26.43
CA LYS A 82 12.75 24.33 26.57
C LYS A 82 12.54 22.95 27.18
N LYS A 83 11.80 22.86 28.29
CA LYS A 83 11.31 21.58 28.82
C LYS A 83 10.28 21.00 27.89
N LEU A 84 10.47 19.73 27.51
CA LEU A 84 9.65 18.99 26.55
C LEU A 84 8.61 18.14 27.28
N ASN A 85 7.38 18.17 26.81
CA ASN A 85 6.24 17.48 27.44
C ASN A 85 6.04 16.05 26.90
N PHE A 86 7.15 15.34 26.60
CA PHE A 86 7.04 13.93 26.20
C PHE A 86 8.07 13.06 26.94
N LYS A 87 7.75 11.77 27.08
CA LYS A 87 8.62 10.78 27.71
C LYS A 87 9.26 9.93 26.62
N ASN A 88 10.59 9.97 26.51
CA ASN A 88 11.33 9.23 25.49
C ASN A 88 12.29 8.16 26.06
N LYS A 89 12.15 7.78 27.32
CA LYS A 89 13.10 6.90 28.03
C LYS A 89 13.34 5.53 27.38
N LYS A 90 12.46 5.08 26.48
CA LYS A 90 12.54 3.78 25.78
C LYS A 90 12.61 3.88 24.26
N ALA A 91 12.71 5.09 23.69
CA ALA A 91 12.66 5.25 22.24
C ALA A 91 13.81 4.53 21.51
N GLY A 92 15.00 4.44 22.13
CA GLY A 92 16.14 3.72 21.54
C GLY A 92 16.00 2.19 21.53
N SER A 93 15.13 1.60 22.37
CA SER A 93 14.90 0.16 22.39
C SER A 93 13.88 -0.32 21.35
N LEU A 94 13.19 0.62 20.70
CA LEU A 94 12.17 0.31 19.68
C LEU A 94 12.75 0.19 18.26
N THR A 95 14.02 0.49 18.05
CA THR A 95 14.65 0.42 16.72
C THR A 95 14.73 -1.00 16.18
N ASN A 96 14.83 -2.01 17.05
CA ASN A 96 14.90 -3.41 16.67
C ASN A 96 13.54 -4.12 16.65
N PHE A 97 12.46 -3.45 17.05
CA PHE A 97 11.11 -4.02 17.11
C PHE A 97 10.59 -4.52 15.75
N TRP A 98 11.18 -4.04 14.66
CA TRP A 98 10.76 -4.30 13.29
C TRP A 98 11.65 -5.26 12.52
N GLU A 99 12.72 -5.75 13.11
CA GLU A 99 13.72 -6.62 12.45
C GLU A 99 13.50 -8.11 12.72
N GLY A 100 12.58 -8.46 13.63
CA GLY A 100 12.24 -9.83 13.98
C GLY A 100 10.96 -10.34 13.32
N ASP A 101 10.55 -11.53 13.74
CA ASP A 101 9.20 -12.04 13.49
C ASP A 101 8.19 -11.05 14.09
N PHE A 102 7.11 -10.82 13.38
CA PHE A 102 6.13 -9.79 13.73
C PHE A 102 5.39 -10.11 15.03
N GLU A 103 5.88 -9.62 16.14
CA GLU A 103 5.19 -9.72 17.44
C GLU A 103 4.21 -8.54 17.67
N GLY A 104 3.44 -8.19 16.65
CA GLY A 104 2.53 -7.04 16.65
C GLY A 104 3.05 -5.87 15.82
N GLY A 105 2.27 -4.79 15.78
CA GLY A 105 2.56 -3.63 14.94
C GLY A 105 2.14 -3.80 13.48
N TYR A 106 2.50 -2.83 12.64
CA TYR A 106 1.97 -2.73 11.28
C TYR A 106 2.18 -3.97 10.40
N PRO A 107 3.36 -4.58 10.29
CA PRO A 107 3.51 -5.76 9.44
C PRO A 107 2.69 -6.95 9.92
N PHE A 108 2.55 -7.13 11.22
CA PHE A 108 1.72 -8.18 11.82
C PHE A 108 0.24 -7.98 11.48
N THR A 109 -0.33 -6.83 11.79
CA THR A 109 -1.74 -6.53 11.49
C THR A 109 -2.02 -6.61 10.01
N ARG A 110 -1.10 -6.12 9.16
CA ARG A 110 -1.28 -6.16 7.71
C ARG A 110 -1.25 -7.57 7.13
N ALA A 111 -0.42 -8.45 7.66
CA ALA A 111 -0.42 -9.85 7.26
C ALA A 111 -1.73 -10.54 7.68
N LEU A 112 -2.26 -10.24 8.85
CA LEU A 112 -3.58 -10.73 9.28
C LEU A 112 -4.70 -10.24 8.36
N ASP A 113 -4.73 -8.96 7.99
CA ASP A 113 -5.71 -8.40 7.04
C ASP A 113 -5.71 -9.16 5.70
N MET A 114 -4.52 -9.55 5.21
CA MET A 114 -4.39 -10.32 3.98
C MET A 114 -4.92 -11.76 4.13
N ILE A 115 -4.61 -12.40 5.25
CA ILE A 115 -5.13 -13.74 5.58
C ILE A 115 -6.65 -13.70 5.62
N GLU A 116 -7.21 -12.72 6.34
CA GLU A 116 -8.67 -12.55 6.42
C GLU A 116 -9.31 -12.31 5.07
N ALA A 117 -8.71 -11.44 4.25
CA ALA A 117 -9.22 -11.16 2.91
C ALA A 117 -9.28 -12.43 2.04
N ILE A 118 -8.31 -13.33 2.15
CA ILE A 118 -8.32 -14.62 1.46
C ILE A 118 -9.44 -15.50 2.02
N LEU A 119 -9.50 -15.67 3.36
CA LEU A 119 -10.47 -16.53 4.02
C LEU A 119 -11.92 -16.13 3.68
N ILE A 120 -12.23 -14.83 3.72
CA ILE A 120 -13.55 -14.33 3.34
C ILE A 120 -13.87 -14.62 1.88
N THR A 121 -12.91 -14.41 0.99
CA THR A 121 -13.11 -14.66 -0.44
C THR A 121 -13.40 -16.14 -0.73
N ILE A 122 -12.86 -17.06 0.07
CA ILE A 122 -13.18 -18.49 -0.01
C ILE A 122 -14.36 -18.91 0.88
N GLY A 123 -15.16 -17.95 1.35
CA GLY A 123 -16.43 -18.18 2.05
C GLY A 123 -16.36 -18.46 3.54
N VAL A 124 -15.21 -18.26 4.19
CA VAL A 124 -15.06 -18.40 5.65
C VAL A 124 -15.58 -17.14 6.32
N LYS A 125 -16.78 -17.20 6.90
CA LYS A 125 -17.49 -16.05 7.48
C LYS A 125 -17.50 -16.04 9.01
N ASP A 126 -17.18 -17.17 9.66
CA ASP A 126 -17.25 -17.26 11.11
C ASP A 126 -15.89 -16.95 11.78
N LYS A 127 -15.95 -16.18 12.85
CA LYS A 127 -14.77 -15.68 13.57
C LYS A 127 -13.93 -16.78 14.19
N GLN A 128 -14.55 -17.84 14.68
CA GLN A 128 -13.82 -18.91 15.37
C GLN A 128 -12.94 -19.67 14.38
N THR A 129 -13.45 -19.95 13.18
CA THR A 129 -12.68 -20.56 12.09
C THR A 129 -11.54 -19.65 11.65
N VAL A 130 -11.79 -18.34 11.49
CA VAL A 130 -10.74 -17.36 11.14
C VAL A 130 -9.61 -17.37 12.17
N VAL A 131 -9.93 -17.26 13.46
CA VAL A 131 -8.95 -17.27 14.55
C VAL A 131 -8.18 -18.59 14.59
N LYS A 132 -8.87 -19.73 14.43
CA LYS A 132 -8.23 -21.04 14.40
C LYS A 132 -7.24 -21.16 13.23
N VAL A 133 -7.64 -20.71 12.05
CA VAL A 133 -6.75 -20.73 10.86
C VAL A 133 -5.53 -19.85 11.09
N TRP A 134 -5.68 -18.68 11.72
CA TRP A 134 -4.54 -17.86 12.10
C TRP A 134 -3.57 -18.57 13.03
N GLU A 135 -4.09 -19.20 14.09
CA GLU A 135 -3.27 -19.95 15.03
C GLU A 135 -2.51 -21.08 14.35
N ASP A 136 -3.16 -21.80 13.44
CA ASP A 136 -2.53 -22.90 12.72
C ASP A 136 -1.48 -22.41 11.71
N ILE A 137 -1.76 -21.31 11.00
CA ILE A 137 -0.79 -20.69 10.09
C ILE A 137 0.46 -20.21 10.86
N LEU A 138 0.27 -19.57 12.02
CA LEU A 138 1.38 -19.08 12.84
C LEU A 138 2.25 -20.19 13.44
N LYS A 139 1.73 -21.41 13.57
CA LYS A 139 2.52 -22.60 13.96
C LYS A 139 3.40 -23.11 12.82
N ILE A 140 2.97 -22.94 11.57
CA ILE A 140 3.62 -23.51 10.39
C ILE A 140 4.54 -22.49 9.71
N HIS A 141 4.16 -21.24 9.66
CA HIS A 141 4.85 -20.19 8.92
C HIS A 141 5.26 -19.03 9.82
N LYS A 142 6.46 -18.51 9.55
CA LYS A 142 6.80 -17.16 10.04
C LYS A 142 5.95 -16.15 9.30
N LEU A 143 5.30 -15.27 10.03
CA LEU A 143 4.40 -14.26 9.45
C LEU A 143 5.12 -13.33 8.46
N SER A 144 6.41 -13.05 8.70
CA SER A 144 7.26 -12.30 7.78
C SER A 144 7.45 -13.00 6.43
N GLN A 145 7.63 -14.33 6.45
CA GLN A 145 7.75 -15.10 5.22
C GLN A 145 6.41 -15.13 4.47
N LEU A 146 5.32 -15.41 5.17
CA LEU A 146 3.99 -15.38 4.60
C LEU A 146 3.66 -14.03 3.95
N HIS A 147 3.97 -12.91 4.64
CA HIS A 147 3.81 -11.58 4.08
C HIS A 147 4.64 -11.35 2.80
N HIS A 148 5.82 -11.94 2.73
CA HIS A 148 6.66 -11.89 1.52
C HIS A 148 6.06 -12.74 0.39
N ASP A 149 5.59 -13.95 0.69
CA ASP A 149 5.12 -14.90 -0.31
C ASP A 149 3.76 -14.50 -0.92
N ILE A 150 2.91 -13.86 -0.14
CA ILE A 150 1.64 -13.24 -0.61
C ILE A 150 1.88 -12.15 -1.68
N GLN A 151 3.08 -11.57 -1.76
CA GLN A 151 3.39 -10.54 -2.76
C GLN A 151 3.56 -11.08 -4.20
N LYS A 152 3.60 -12.37 -4.40
CA LYS A 152 3.85 -12.98 -5.72
C LYS A 152 2.65 -13.78 -6.19
N PRO A 153 2.13 -13.56 -7.41
CA PRO A 153 0.95 -14.29 -7.92
C PRO A 153 1.06 -15.81 -7.82
N LYS A 154 2.24 -16.38 -8.11
CA LYS A 154 2.45 -17.84 -8.06
C LYS A 154 2.31 -18.40 -6.64
N THR A 155 3.05 -17.86 -5.68
CA THR A 155 3.01 -18.32 -4.28
C THR A 155 1.70 -17.95 -3.60
N TYR A 156 1.02 -16.89 -4.07
CA TYR A 156 -0.32 -16.53 -3.61
C TYR A 156 -1.34 -17.65 -3.83
N ILE A 157 -1.31 -18.29 -5.00
CA ILE A 157 -2.19 -19.44 -5.32
C ILE A 157 -1.95 -20.60 -4.36
N GLU A 158 -0.69 -20.92 -4.08
CA GLU A 158 -0.32 -21.97 -3.12
C GLU A 158 -0.83 -21.65 -1.70
N ILE A 159 -0.74 -20.39 -1.29
CA ILE A 159 -1.26 -19.92 0.01
C ILE A 159 -2.78 -20.03 0.06
N VAL A 160 -3.50 -19.63 -0.98
CA VAL A 160 -4.97 -19.77 -1.06
C VAL A 160 -5.38 -21.22 -0.91
N ARG A 161 -4.67 -22.15 -1.57
CA ARG A 161 -4.93 -23.60 -1.45
C ARG A 161 -4.73 -24.09 -0.02
N GLY A 162 -3.60 -23.77 0.59
CA GLY A 162 -3.32 -24.15 1.97
C GLY A 162 -4.33 -23.58 2.98
N PHE A 163 -4.78 -22.34 2.78
CA PHE A 163 -5.83 -21.74 3.62
C PHE A 163 -7.18 -22.43 3.43
N GLY A 164 -7.50 -22.84 2.19
CA GLY A 164 -8.68 -23.64 1.89
C GLY A 164 -8.69 -24.97 2.65
N GLU A 165 -7.54 -25.66 2.71
CA GLU A 165 -7.39 -26.91 3.46
C GLU A 165 -7.57 -26.69 4.96
N LEU A 166 -6.86 -25.70 5.55
CA LEU A 166 -6.94 -25.38 6.97
C LEU A 166 -8.34 -24.96 7.43
N ALA A 167 -9.08 -24.27 6.55
CA ALA A 167 -10.44 -23.78 6.83
C ALA A 167 -11.55 -24.75 6.45
N ASN A 168 -11.24 -25.97 5.94
CA ASN A 168 -12.20 -26.90 5.32
C ASN A 168 -13.04 -26.25 4.19
N ALA A 169 -12.43 -25.33 3.45
CA ALA A 169 -13.03 -24.58 2.35
C ALA A 169 -12.34 -24.84 1.00
N SER A 170 -11.73 -26.04 0.82
CA SER A 170 -10.91 -26.39 -0.36
C SER A 170 -11.65 -26.21 -1.68
N ALA A 171 -12.94 -26.56 -1.75
CA ALA A 171 -13.73 -26.38 -2.98
C ALA A 171 -13.82 -24.91 -3.40
N LYS A 172 -14.07 -24.01 -2.46
CA LYS A 172 -14.12 -22.56 -2.71
C LYS A 172 -12.74 -21.96 -3.00
N ALA A 173 -11.71 -22.49 -2.35
CA ALA A 173 -10.32 -22.10 -2.64
C ALA A 173 -9.94 -22.47 -4.09
N GLU A 174 -10.24 -23.70 -4.55
CA GLU A 174 -9.99 -24.12 -5.94
C GLU A 174 -10.85 -23.32 -6.94
N GLU A 175 -12.07 -22.95 -6.58
CA GLU A 175 -12.89 -22.06 -7.41
C GLU A 175 -12.24 -20.69 -7.62
N LEU A 176 -11.66 -20.10 -6.56
CA LEU A 176 -10.90 -18.84 -6.64
C LEU A 176 -9.60 -19.02 -7.43
N ILE A 177 -8.86 -20.10 -7.18
CA ILE A 177 -7.62 -20.43 -7.89
C ILE A 177 -7.90 -20.55 -9.39
N ASN A 178 -8.90 -21.32 -9.79
CA ASN A 178 -9.26 -21.49 -11.19
C ASN A 178 -9.61 -20.14 -11.84
N TYR A 179 -10.37 -19.29 -11.15
CA TYR A 179 -10.68 -17.96 -11.63
C TYR A 179 -9.42 -17.13 -11.88
N ILE A 180 -8.46 -17.15 -10.96
CA ILE A 180 -7.18 -16.44 -11.06
C ILE A 180 -6.33 -17.00 -12.21
N GLU A 181 -6.17 -18.32 -12.27
CA GLU A 181 -5.35 -19.00 -13.29
C GLU A 181 -5.86 -18.80 -14.71
N GLU A 182 -7.18 -18.80 -14.92
CA GLU A 182 -7.77 -18.50 -16.22
C GLU A 182 -7.37 -17.11 -16.73
N ARG A 183 -7.41 -16.09 -15.86
CA ARG A 183 -7.03 -14.70 -16.19
C ARG A 183 -5.53 -14.56 -16.39
N LEU A 184 -4.72 -15.21 -15.55
CA LEU A 184 -3.27 -15.27 -15.73
C LEU A 184 -2.89 -15.91 -17.07
N ASN A 185 -3.54 -17.01 -17.44
CA ASN A 185 -3.31 -17.70 -18.71
C ASN A 185 -3.75 -16.83 -19.90
N CYS A 186 -4.86 -16.11 -19.78
CA CYS A 186 -5.32 -15.18 -20.80
C CYS A 186 -4.26 -14.06 -21.02
N ILE A 187 -3.77 -13.47 -19.94
CA ILE A 187 -2.72 -12.44 -20.02
C ILE A 187 -1.45 -13.04 -20.61
N LYS A 188 -0.98 -14.18 -20.13
CA LYS A 188 0.22 -14.84 -20.65
C LYS A 188 0.16 -15.08 -22.15
N LYS A 189 -0.96 -15.60 -22.67
CA LYS A 189 -1.17 -15.80 -24.12
C LYS A 189 -1.20 -14.47 -24.89
N GLY A 190 -1.82 -13.44 -24.31
CA GLY A 190 -1.82 -12.10 -24.92
C GLY A 190 -0.41 -11.51 -25.05
N LEU A 191 0.43 -11.72 -24.03
CA LEU A 191 1.80 -11.22 -24.01
C LEU A 191 2.69 -11.80 -25.09
N GLU A 192 2.37 -12.96 -25.66
CA GLU A 192 3.09 -13.51 -26.82
C GLU A 192 3.02 -12.60 -28.07
N LYS A 193 2.04 -11.69 -28.12
CA LYS A 193 1.85 -10.71 -29.20
C LYS A 193 2.47 -9.34 -28.89
N VAL A 194 2.99 -9.16 -27.68
CA VAL A 194 3.55 -7.89 -27.22
C VAL A 194 4.98 -7.75 -27.69
N GLN A 195 5.31 -6.60 -28.33
CA GLN A 195 6.65 -6.30 -28.83
C GLN A 195 7.41 -5.30 -27.95
N HIS A 196 6.71 -4.54 -27.10
CA HIS A 196 7.30 -3.50 -26.25
C HIS A 196 6.82 -3.66 -24.81
N SER A 197 7.76 -3.61 -23.88
CA SER A 197 7.48 -3.62 -22.43
C SER A 197 7.63 -2.20 -21.89
N PRO A 198 6.53 -1.46 -21.66
CA PRO A 198 6.59 -0.07 -21.19
C PRO A 198 7.32 0.04 -19.86
N ARG A 199 8.10 1.10 -19.68
CA ARG A 199 8.75 1.44 -18.42
C ARG A 199 7.73 2.00 -17.43
N VAL A 200 7.49 1.30 -16.34
CA VAL A 200 6.44 1.61 -15.37
C VAL A 200 7.03 1.93 -14.01
N TYR A 201 6.64 3.06 -13.47
CA TYR A 201 6.95 3.45 -12.09
C TYR A 201 5.73 3.31 -11.20
N TYR A 202 5.91 2.70 -10.03
CA TYR A 202 4.87 2.59 -9.03
C TYR A 202 5.18 3.46 -7.82
N ALA A 203 4.33 4.44 -7.57
CA ALA A 203 4.45 5.39 -6.47
C ALA A 203 3.46 5.09 -5.34
N MET A 204 3.82 5.43 -4.12
CA MET A 204 2.90 5.43 -2.99
C MET A 204 2.50 6.85 -2.62
N GLY A 205 1.43 7.34 -3.23
CA GLY A 205 0.80 8.61 -2.95
C GLY A 205 1.55 9.85 -3.48
N LYS A 206 2.88 9.86 -3.46
CA LYS A 206 3.71 10.99 -3.92
C LYS A 206 4.72 10.55 -4.98
N PRO A 207 5.06 11.45 -5.96
CA PRO A 207 5.97 11.11 -7.05
C PRO A 207 7.34 10.60 -6.59
N LEU A 208 7.89 11.21 -5.56
CA LEU A 208 9.22 10.88 -5.05
C LEU A 208 9.21 9.81 -3.96
N PHE A 209 8.08 9.13 -3.73
CA PHE A 209 8.04 7.97 -2.83
C PHE A 209 7.87 6.68 -3.64
N CYS A 210 9.00 6.02 -3.88
CA CYS A 210 9.12 4.82 -4.71
C CYS A 210 8.66 3.59 -3.92
N MET A 211 7.75 2.79 -4.48
CA MET A 211 7.40 1.48 -3.94
C MET A 211 8.56 0.51 -4.07
N LYS A 212 8.78 -0.34 -3.07
CA LYS A 212 9.81 -1.38 -3.12
C LYS A 212 9.50 -2.42 -4.20
N ALA A 213 10.50 -2.83 -5.00
CA ALA A 213 10.32 -3.74 -6.14
C ALA A 213 9.66 -5.09 -5.82
N GLY A 214 9.91 -5.63 -4.62
CA GLY A 214 9.33 -6.91 -4.17
C GLY A 214 7.85 -6.84 -3.75
N ARG A 215 7.20 -5.69 -3.88
CA ARG A 215 5.78 -5.53 -3.55
C ARG A 215 4.88 -6.06 -4.65
N MET A 216 3.66 -6.50 -4.29
CA MET A 216 2.66 -7.02 -5.23
C MET A 216 2.42 -6.06 -6.39
N GLU A 217 2.33 -4.78 -6.11
CA GLU A 217 2.08 -3.73 -7.08
C GLU A 217 3.07 -3.79 -8.26
N ASN A 218 4.37 -3.96 -7.95
CA ASN A 218 5.41 -4.12 -8.99
C ASN A 218 5.37 -5.50 -9.64
N GLN A 219 4.97 -6.55 -8.90
CA GLN A 219 4.80 -7.89 -9.46
C GLN A 219 3.63 -7.94 -10.45
N LEU A 220 2.56 -7.18 -10.22
CA LEU A 220 1.46 -7.04 -11.18
C LEU A 220 1.92 -6.37 -12.48
N VAL A 221 2.76 -5.33 -12.40
CA VAL A 221 3.37 -4.68 -13.57
C VAL A 221 4.17 -5.71 -14.39
N LEU A 222 5.05 -6.47 -13.74
CA LEU A 222 5.86 -7.50 -14.40
C LEU A 222 4.97 -8.59 -15.02
N THR A 223 3.95 -9.05 -14.31
CA THR A 223 3.02 -10.08 -14.76
C THR A 223 2.16 -9.59 -15.94
N ALA A 224 1.87 -8.30 -16.01
CA ALA A 224 1.16 -7.66 -17.12
C ALA A 224 2.07 -7.31 -18.31
N GLY A 225 3.36 -7.69 -18.30
CA GLY A 225 4.31 -7.47 -19.41
C GLY A 225 4.95 -6.07 -19.42
N GLY A 226 4.87 -5.33 -18.33
CA GLY A 226 5.61 -4.07 -18.16
C GLY A 226 7.01 -4.28 -17.60
N ASN A 227 7.85 -3.27 -17.74
CA ASN A 227 9.16 -3.16 -17.10
C ASN A 227 9.06 -2.25 -15.87
N SER A 228 9.06 -2.83 -14.66
CA SER A 228 9.01 -2.06 -13.43
C SER A 228 10.36 -1.39 -13.13
N VAL A 229 10.45 -0.07 -13.38
CA VAL A 229 11.67 0.71 -13.11
C VAL A 229 12.00 0.85 -11.63
N ASN A 230 11.05 0.54 -10.74
CA ASN A 230 11.30 0.44 -9.30
C ASN A 230 12.36 -0.63 -8.98
N GLY A 231 12.48 -1.66 -9.85
CA GLY A 231 13.49 -2.71 -9.74
C GLY A 231 14.92 -2.26 -10.02
N GLU A 232 15.11 -1.10 -10.64
CA GLU A 232 16.42 -0.51 -10.89
C GLU A 232 17.01 0.16 -9.65
N LEU A 233 16.24 0.24 -8.55
CA LEU A 233 16.61 0.94 -7.33
C LEU A 233 16.70 0.00 -6.14
N GLU A 234 17.74 0.16 -5.35
CA GLU A 234 17.82 -0.41 -4.01
C GLU A 234 17.14 0.53 -3.02
N ILE A 235 15.90 0.21 -2.67
CA ILE A 235 15.10 1.01 -1.73
C ILE A 235 15.21 0.41 -0.33
N GLU A 236 15.78 1.17 0.57
CA GLU A 236 15.70 0.89 2.01
C GLU A 236 14.31 1.29 2.53
N GLY A 237 13.82 0.53 3.50
CA GLY A 237 12.52 0.82 4.12
C GLY A 237 11.38 -0.07 3.61
N ARG A 238 10.23 0.10 4.22
CA ARG A 238 8.97 -0.59 3.90
C ARG A 238 7.80 0.38 4.06
N PRO A 239 6.88 0.43 3.13
CA PRO A 239 6.71 -0.36 1.91
C PRO A 239 7.53 0.16 0.72
N GLY A 240 8.30 1.21 0.91
CA GLY A 240 9.12 1.87 -0.09
C GLY A 240 10.01 2.93 0.53
N GLY A 241 10.54 3.85 -0.26
CA GLY A 241 11.41 4.91 0.22
C GLY A 241 11.41 6.15 -0.67
N LYS A 242 11.89 7.24 -0.09
CA LYS A 242 12.06 8.52 -0.80
C LYS A 242 13.25 8.42 -1.76
N ILE A 243 13.03 8.88 -2.99
CA ILE A 243 14.08 9.06 -4.00
C ILE A 243 14.29 10.53 -4.30
N SER A 244 15.43 10.88 -4.90
CA SER A 244 15.69 12.25 -5.32
C SER A 244 15.02 12.59 -6.66
N VAL A 245 14.89 13.87 -6.96
CA VAL A 245 14.40 14.40 -8.23
C VAL A 245 15.25 13.87 -9.40
N GLU A 246 16.58 13.85 -9.22
CA GLU A 246 17.53 13.37 -10.23
C GLU A 246 17.32 11.89 -10.54
N VAL A 247 17.14 11.06 -9.51
CA VAL A 247 16.86 9.63 -9.65
C VAL A 247 15.54 9.41 -10.39
N PHE A 248 14.47 10.12 -9.99
CA PHE A 248 13.18 10.01 -10.66
C PHE A 248 13.26 10.42 -12.15
N LYS A 249 13.94 11.52 -12.45
CA LYS A 249 14.15 11.97 -13.85
C LYS A 249 14.98 10.97 -14.66
N LYS A 250 15.99 10.35 -14.05
CA LYS A 250 16.81 9.33 -14.71
C LYS A 250 16.02 8.06 -15.02
N LEU A 251 15.12 7.66 -14.15
CA LEU A 251 14.20 6.52 -14.39
C LEU A 251 13.33 6.77 -15.62
N ASN A 252 12.88 7.99 -15.83
CA ASN A 252 12.04 8.43 -16.95
C ASN A 252 10.96 7.41 -17.33
N PRO A 253 9.99 7.10 -16.46
CA PRO A 253 8.94 6.14 -16.77
C PRO A 253 8.02 6.63 -17.87
N GLU A 254 7.51 5.70 -18.68
CA GLU A 254 6.48 5.93 -19.69
C GLU A 254 5.08 5.95 -19.09
N ILE A 255 4.90 5.22 -18.00
CA ILE A 255 3.63 5.08 -17.28
C ILE A 255 3.89 5.14 -15.78
N ILE A 256 2.99 5.78 -15.04
CA ILE A 256 3.01 5.83 -13.58
C ILE A 256 1.71 5.28 -13.04
N PHE A 257 1.80 4.36 -12.06
CA PHE A 257 0.68 3.97 -11.21
C PHE A 257 0.84 4.54 -9.80
N ILE A 258 -0.28 4.96 -9.22
CA ILE A 258 -0.39 5.39 -7.83
C ILE A 258 -1.05 4.26 -7.06
N SER A 259 -0.40 3.76 -6.00
CA SER A 259 -0.98 2.71 -5.16
C SER A 259 -2.28 3.16 -4.51
N SER A 260 -3.28 2.28 -4.53
CA SER A 260 -4.58 2.52 -3.89
C SER A 260 -4.52 2.51 -2.35
N PHE A 261 -3.34 2.29 -1.80
CA PHE A 261 -3.12 2.17 -0.37
C PHE A 261 -3.19 3.50 0.39
N ILE A 262 -3.07 4.61 -0.30
CA ILE A 262 -3.11 5.98 0.27
C ILE A 262 -3.99 6.84 -0.63
N SER A 263 -4.83 7.66 -0.02
CA SER A 263 -5.68 8.64 -0.71
C SER A 263 -4.83 9.71 -1.41
N SER A 264 -4.48 9.44 -2.66
CA SER A 264 -3.79 10.39 -3.54
C SER A 264 -4.40 10.29 -4.92
N THR A 265 -4.92 11.41 -5.40
CA THR A 265 -5.53 11.48 -6.73
C THR A 265 -4.49 11.75 -7.80
N VAL A 266 -4.80 11.38 -9.05
CA VAL A 266 -3.98 11.79 -10.22
C VAL A 266 -3.79 13.31 -10.25
N LYS A 267 -4.80 14.08 -9.85
CA LYS A 267 -4.73 15.55 -9.78
C LYS A 267 -3.68 16.04 -8.79
N ASP A 268 -3.68 15.49 -7.57
CA ASP A 268 -2.71 15.85 -6.53
C ASP A 268 -1.30 15.41 -6.90
N PHE A 269 -1.18 14.23 -7.49
CA PHE A 269 0.09 13.72 -7.97
C PHE A 269 0.71 14.61 -9.07
N LYS A 270 -0.10 15.05 -10.04
CA LYS A 270 0.34 15.99 -11.08
C LYS A 270 0.78 17.33 -10.49
N TRP A 271 0.03 17.86 -9.55
CA TRP A 271 0.39 19.10 -8.86
C TRP A 271 1.75 18.97 -8.16
N GLU A 272 2.04 17.83 -7.49
CA GLU A 272 3.35 17.58 -6.89
C GLU A 272 4.45 17.48 -7.98
N CYS A 273 4.15 16.86 -9.12
CA CYS A 273 5.09 16.79 -10.25
C CYS A 273 5.42 18.18 -10.79
N GLU A 274 4.45 19.05 -10.93
CA GLU A 274 4.64 20.44 -11.37
C GLU A 274 5.49 21.22 -10.36
N LYS A 275 5.15 21.14 -9.07
CA LYS A 275 5.84 21.81 -7.98
C LYS A 275 7.33 21.41 -7.90
N GLU A 276 7.63 20.14 -8.08
CA GLU A 276 8.99 19.59 -8.03
C GLU A 276 9.67 19.58 -9.42
N ASN A 277 9.02 20.14 -10.45
CA ASN A 277 9.50 20.16 -11.83
C ASN A 277 9.90 18.78 -12.38
N LEU A 278 9.04 17.78 -12.17
CA LEU A 278 9.24 16.38 -12.56
C LEU A 278 8.72 16.12 -13.99
N ASN A 279 9.52 16.44 -15.00
CA ASN A 279 9.16 16.38 -16.41
C ASN A 279 9.57 15.06 -17.08
N VAL A 280 9.08 13.91 -16.58
CA VAL A 280 9.28 12.59 -17.19
C VAL A 280 8.20 12.31 -18.25
N ASP A 281 8.41 11.30 -19.10
CA ASP A 281 7.53 11.01 -20.22
C ASP A 281 6.09 10.70 -19.79
N ALA A 282 5.89 9.95 -18.69
CA ALA A 282 4.56 9.69 -18.13
C ALA A 282 3.82 10.97 -17.77
N VAL A 283 4.51 11.97 -17.19
CA VAL A 283 3.92 13.26 -16.80
C VAL A 283 3.55 14.08 -18.03
N LYS A 284 4.47 14.21 -18.99
CA LYS A 284 4.27 14.95 -20.24
C LYS A 284 3.10 14.39 -21.06
N ASN A 285 2.97 13.06 -21.10
CA ASN A 285 1.97 12.36 -21.91
C ASN A 285 0.67 12.06 -21.12
N ASN A 286 0.51 12.57 -19.90
CA ASN A 286 -0.65 12.32 -19.04
C ASN A 286 -0.91 10.83 -18.75
N LYS A 287 0.12 9.99 -18.72
CA LYS A 287 0.04 8.56 -18.44
C LYS A 287 0.27 8.26 -16.95
N ILE A 288 -0.54 8.87 -16.11
CA ILE A 288 -0.57 8.68 -14.66
C ILE A 288 -1.93 8.11 -14.30
N TYR A 289 -1.95 7.00 -13.58
CA TYR A 289 -3.15 6.23 -13.29
C TYR A 289 -3.24 5.90 -11.80
N GLU A 290 -4.44 6.01 -11.25
CA GLU A 290 -4.83 5.45 -9.96
C GLU A 290 -5.61 4.15 -10.21
N HIS A 291 -5.70 3.28 -9.21
CA HIS A 291 -6.52 2.08 -9.33
C HIS A 291 -8.01 2.41 -9.27
N LEU A 292 -8.81 1.59 -9.95
CA LEU A 292 -10.25 1.77 -10.03
C LEU A 292 -10.97 1.48 -8.71
N ALA A 293 -10.37 0.70 -7.84
CA ALA A 293 -10.91 0.41 -6.51
C ALA A 293 -9.80 0.02 -5.52
N PRO A 294 -9.99 0.29 -4.21
CA PRO A 294 -9.06 -0.13 -3.16
C PRO A 294 -8.85 -1.64 -3.13
N GLY A 295 -7.61 -2.06 -2.89
CA GLY A 295 -7.23 -3.48 -2.79
C GLY A 295 -7.15 -4.23 -4.13
N TRP A 296 -7.22 -3.50 -5.27
CA TRP A 296 -6.98 -4.09 -6.58
C TRP A 296 -5.49 -4.20 -6.93
N ASP A 297 -4.64 -3.56 -6.18
CA ASP A 297 -3.19 -3.64 -6.35
C ASP A 297 -2.48 -4.40 -5.22
N PHE A 298 -3.16 -4.62 -4.08
CA PHE A 298 -2.52 -5.20 -2.92
C PHE A 298 -3.50 -5.74 -1.88
N GLY A 299 -3.13 -6.82 -1.19
CA GLY A 299 -3.70 -7.24 0.08
C GLY A 299 -4.95 -8.10 0.02
N SER A 300 -5.60 -8.27 -1.11
CA SER A 300 -6.79 -9.12 -1.24
C SER A 300 -6.79 -9.85 -2.57
N PRO A 301 -7.56 -10.96 -2.73
CA PRO A 301 -7.69 -11.69 -3.99
C PRO A 301 -8.14 -10.84 -5.19
N ARG A 302 -8.66 -9.65 -4.93
CA ARG A 302 -9.05 -8.66 -5.95
C ARG A 302 -7.89 -8.12 -6.78
N TRP A 303 -6.63 -8.42 -6.40
CA TRP A 303 -5.46 -8.03 -7.20
C TRP A 303 -5.53 -8.55 -8.64
N ILE A 304 -6.27 -9.63 -8.91
CA ILE A 304 -6.47 -10.14 -10.27
C ILE A 304 -7.22 -9.14 -11.15
N LEU A 305 -8.17 -8.38 -10.58
CA LEU A 305 -8.87 -7.30 -11.27
C LEU A 305 -7.90 -6.14 -11.58
N GLY A 306 -7.03 -5.81 -10.62
CA GLY A 306 -5.97 -4.83 -10.83
C GLY A 306 -4.95 -5.25 -11.88
N LEU A 307 -4.61 -6.53 -11.95
CA LEU A 307 -3.74 -7.06 -13.00
C LEU A 307 -4.34 -6.88 -14.39
N MET A 308 -5.64 -7.18 -14.57
CA MET A 308 -6.35 -6.98 -15.85
C MET A 308 -6.41 -5.48 -16.20
N TYR A 309 -6.63 -4.60 -15.21
CA TYR A 309 -6.60 -3.16 -15.40
C TYR A 309 -5.22 -2.68 -15.88
N ILE A 310 -4.15 -3.13 -15.23
CA ILE A 310 -2.77 -2.81 -15.63
C ILE A 310 -2.50 -3.31 -17.05
N ALA A 311 -2.89 -4.54 -17.38
CA ALA A 311 -2.70 -5.11 -18.71
C ALA A 311 -3.39 -4.29 -19.81
N ASN A 312 -4.64 -3.84 -19.57
CA ASN A 312 -5.36 -2.96 -20.50
C ASN A 312 -4.62 -1.64 -20.75
N ILE A 313 -3.98 -1.06 -19.71
CA ILE A 313 -3.25 0.21 -19.83
C ILE A 313 -1.91 0.01 -20.54
N LEU A 314 -1.18 -1.06 -20.19
CA LEU A 314 0.14 -1.29 -20.76
C LEU A 314 0.07 -1.68 -22.24
N HIS A 315 -0.92 -2.47 -22.62
CA HIS A 315 -1.03 -3.07 -23.94
C HIS A 315 -2.47 -2.97 -24.51
N PRO A 316 -2.98 -1.74 -24.75
CA PRO A 316 -4.39 -1.52 -25.13
C PRO A 316 -4.77 -2.14 -26.49
N ASN A 317 -3.80 -2.43 -27.33
CA ASN A 317 -4.02 -3.11 -28.61
C ASN A 317 -4.11 -4.64 -28.47
N VAL A 318 -3.76 -5.19 -27.31
CA VAL A 318 -3.74 -6.64 -27.04
C VAL A 318 -4.80 -7.03 -26.04
N PHE A 319 -4.97 -6.21 -24.99
CA PHE A 319 -5.92 -6.46 -23.91
C PHE A 319 -7.04 -5.42 -23.92
N ASN A 320 -8.26 -5.91 -23.72
CA ASN A 320 -9.46 -5.10 -23.55
C ASN A 320 -10.44 -5.82 -22.63
N PHE A 321 -10.01 -6.09 -21.39
CA PHE A 321 -10.89 -6.67 -20.39
C PHE A 321 -11.99 -5.67 -20.02
N ASP A 322 -13.23 -6.13 -20.05
CA ASP A 322 -14.37 -5.36 -19.51
C ASP A 322 -14.34 -5.44 -17.98
N LEU A 323 -13.67 -4.45 -17.36
CA LEU A 323 -13.43 -4.43 -15.92
C LEU A 323 -14.71 -4.29 -15.08
N ASN A 324 -15.78 -3.69 -15.64
CA ASN A 324 -17.07 -3.65 -14.95
C ASN A 324 -17.66 -5.05 -14.84
N LYS A 325 -17.69 -5.77 -15.95
CA LYS A 325 -18.19 -7.14 -16.01
C LYS A 325 -17.33 -8.09 -15.19
N GLU A 326 -16.01 -8.01 -15.30
CA GLU A 326 -15.09 -8.85 -14.54
C GLU A 326 -15.20 -8.61 -13.03
N ALA A 327 -15.33 -7.36 -12.61
CA ALA A 327 -15.53 -7.03 -11.21
C ALA A 327 -16.88 -7.49 -10.70
N ASP A 328 -17.97 -7.25 -11.44
CA ASP A 328 -19.30 -7.72 -11.05
C ASP A 328 -19.33 -9.25 -10.91
N MET A 329 -18.80 -9.98 -11.90
CA MET A 329 -18.69 -11.45 -11.81
C MET A 329 -17.87 -11.91 -10.60
N PHE A 330 -16.75 -11.24 -10.29
CA PHE A 330 -15.91 -11.57 -9.14
C PHE A 330 -16.66 -11.35 -7.82
N TYR A 331 -17.31 -10.19 -7.68
CA TYR A 331 -18.01 -9.83 -6.44
C TYR A 331 -19.26 -10.68 -6.23
N GLN A 332 -20.05 -10.95 -7.26
CA GLN A 332 -21.20 -11.87 -7.16
C GLN A 332 -20.74 -13.27 -6.77
N LYS A 333 -19.68 -13.78 -7.41
CA LYS A 333 -19.20 -15.14 -7.21
C LYS A 333 -18.60 -15.38 -5.83
N PHE A 334 -17.80 -14.43 -5.32
CA PHE A 334 -17.01 -14.63 -4.09
C PHE A 334 -17.52 -13.88 -2.88
N TYR A 335 -18.29 -12.81 -3.08
CA TYR A 335 -18.83 -11.99 -1.98
C TYR A 335 -20.37 -11.99 -1.92
N GLU A 336 -21.04 -12.60 -2.92
CA GLU A 336 -22.51 -12.59 -3.03
C GLU A 336 -23.07 -11.16 -3.06
N GLN A 337 -22.38 -10.25 -3.73
CA GLN A 337 -22.70 -8.83 -3.79
C GLN A 337 -22.57 -8.30 -5.22
N ASP A 338 -23.45 -7.39 -5.59
CA ASP A 338 -23.32 -6.63 -6.83
C ASP A 338 -22.17 -5.62 -6.71
N PHE A 339 -21.45 -5.42 -7.80
CA PHE A 339 -20.37 -4.46 -7.84
C PHE A 339 -20.66 -3.38 -8.88
N ASN A 340 -20.73 -2.13 -8.41
CA ASN A 340 -20.90 -0.98 -9.28
C ASN A 340 -19.65 -0.08 -9.22
N LEU A 341 -18.79 -0.19 -10.23
CA LEU A 341 -17.56 0.58 -10.32
C LEU A 341 -17.80 2.10 -10.29
N LYS A 342 -18.93 2.57 -10.83
CA LYS A 342 -19.28 3.99 -10.81
C LYS A 342 -19.61 4.50 -9.40
N GLU A 343 -20.20 3.66 -8.57
CA GLU A 343 -20.46 3.98 -7.16
C GLU A 343 -19.19 3.89 -6.32
N VAL A 344 -18.35 2.91 -6.59
CA VAL A 344 -17.04 2.78 -5.92
C VAL A 344 -16.15 3.97 -6.23
N ASN A 345 -16.10 4.44 -7.46
CA ASN A 345 -15.36 5.66 -7.84
C ASN A 345 -15.91 6.94 -7.18
N ARG A 346 -17.16 6.93 -6.71
CA ARG A 346 -17.72 8.00 -5.88
C ARG A 346 -17.45 7.82 -4.38
N SER A 347 -17.10 6.60 -3.96
CA SER A 347 -16.91 6.20 -2.57
C SER A 347 -15.49 5.68 -2.29
N PHE A 348 -14.47 6.21 -2.98
CA PHE A 348 -13.05 5.80 -2.83
C PHE A 348 -12.51 5.90 -1.40
N SER A 349 -13.33 6.27 -0.48
CA SER A 349 -13.05 6.50 0.93
C SER A 349 -13.45 5.36 1.86
N LYS A 350 -14.06 4.29 1.37
CA LYS A 350 -14.28 3.15 2.28
C LYS A 350 -13.23 2.07 2.00
N PRO A 351 -12.37 1.71 2.96
CA PRO A 351 -11.91 0.36 3.03
C PRO A 351 -13.19 -0.48 3.07
N SER A 352 -13.44 -1.25 2.02
CA SER A 352 -14.58 -2.16 1.96
C SER A 352 -14.33 -3.39 2.83
N CYS A 353 -13.93 -3.15 4.06
CA CYS A 353 -14.06 -4.07 5.16
C CYS A 353 -15.31 -3.65 5.89
N ASN A 354 -16.48 -4.15 5.47
CA ASN A 354 -17.63 -4.28 6.36
C ASN A 354 -17.26 -5.33 7.40
N TRP A 355 -16.25 -5.04 8.18
CA TRP A 355 -15.89 -5.83 9.33
C TRP A 355 -16.77 -5.37 10.49
N GLN A 356 -17.91 -6.01 10.67
CA GLN A 356 -18.65 -6.04 11.94
C GLN A 356 -17.85 -6.83 12.98
N TRP A 357 -16.64 -6.35 13.30
CA TRP A 357 -15.73 -7.03 14.21
C TRP A 357 -15.28 -6.15 15.38
N CYS A 358 -16.01 -5.06 15.64
CA CYS A 358 -15.83 -4.26 16.84
C CYS A 358 -17.13 -4.30 17.65
N ASP A 359 -17.28 -5.32 18.48
CA ASP A 359 -17.97 -5.33 19.75
C ASP A 359 -17.21 -6.24 20.71
#